data_e87e6c34a59b0fa69a12abf138d85f7f
#
_entry.id   e87e6c34a59b0fa69a12abf138d85f7f
#
_cell.length_a   1.000
_cell.length_b   1.000
_cell.length_c   1.000
_cell.angle_alpha   90.00
_cell.angle_beta   90.00
_cell.angle_gamma   90.00
#
_symmetry.space_group_name_H-M   'P 1'
#
loop_
_entity.id
_entity.type
_entity.pdbx_description
1 polymer ?
#
loop_
_entity_poly.entity_id
_entity_poly.type
_entity_poly.pdbx_seq_one_letter_code
_entity_poly.pdbx_strand_id
1 'polypeptide(L)'
;MKAIRSIITVALFLVTSICFISAGVLTGVRFGALKGHNVNDVMDNSGAYLMVNEATKQVLIMTVDDEFQQGIIMCIPENMITDLSKEAVRSLSTGEEVDLSSSIQSSNELVKNVTDYVIDESYNRLSDEDMISAQDVYTNDYINLASENLGVDVGGVIVQRLELTDTPVKTKDAITADVIADTKVIVKGPIANATPHVLEKYIDQINDEFNKYLQKRDEVKKLYALFERINDALKMSRTATYALFGAGAAFAFVMFFLYLDDKRRGLGKVSSALIFSGIILLVVCIAIKVAQYSGNVLVKDTFQIKFPETIAFVNGLLDKIMFPTAICAGAYIVLAILINIIRKAMASKEA
;
A
#
# COMPACT_ATOMS: atom_id res chain seq x y z
N MET A 1 37.18 41.63 22.18
CA MET A 1 35.99 40.89 22.69
C MET A 1 34.75 40.96 21.76
N LYS A 2 34.33 42.16 21.26
CA LYS A 2 33.14 42.27 20.39
C LYS A 2 33.21 41.47 19.08
N ALA A 3 34.38 41.42 18.40
CA ALA A 3 34.56 40.67 17.16
C ALA A 3 34.44 39.16 17.38
N ILE A 4 35.05 38.60 18.42
CA ILE A 4 35.00 37.19 18.77
C ILE A 4 33.54 36.76 19.08
N ARG A 5 32.83 37.59 19.87
CA ARG A 5 31.42 37.39 20.19
C ARG A 5 30.55 37.36 18.92
N SER A 6 30.84 38.25 17.96
CA SER A 6 30.12 38.28 16.66
C SER A 6 30.34 36.99 15.86
N ILE A 7 31.57 36.51 15.76
CA ILE A 7 31.91 35.28 15.03
C ILE A 7 31.21 34.07 15.67
N ILE A 8 31.30 33.95 17.00
CA ILE A 8 30.65 32.86 17.73
C ILE A 8 29.11 32.89 17.51
N THR A 9 28.52 34.08 17.54
CA THR A 9 27.08 34.25 17.32
C THR A 9 26.67 33.84 15.93
N VAL A 10 27.44 34.14 14.88
CA VAL A 10 27.15 33.70 13.51
C VAL A 10 27.26 32.17 13.38
N ALA A 11 28.29 31.59 13.97
CA ALA A 11 28.46 30.13 13.98
C ALA A 11 27.29 29.44 14.69
N LEU A 12 26.92 29.92 15.89
CA LEU A 12 25.77 29.39 16.63
C LEU A 12 24.44 29.57 15.88
N PHE A 13 24.25 30.71 15.21
CA PHE A 13 23.07 30.97 14.38
C PHE A 13 22.95 29.92 13.26
N LEU A 14 24.05 29.65 12.53
CA LEU A 14 24.06 28.68 11.45
C LEU A 14 23.79 27.27 11.97
N VAL A 15 24.47 26.86 13.04
CA VAL A 15 24.28 25.52 13.63
C VAL A 15 22.84 25.35 14.16
N THR A 16 22.32 26.34 14.88
CA THR A 16 20.95 26.33 15.37
C THR A 16 19.94 26.19 14.20
N SER A 17 20.15 26.99 13.16
CA SER A 17 19.26 26.93 11.98
C SER A 17 19.33 25.59 11.27
N ILE A 18 20.53 25.02 11.07
CA ILE A 18 20.70 23.70 10.47
C ILE A 18 19.98 22.63 11.31
N CYS A 19 20.13 22.66 12.64
CA CYS A 19 19.45 21.74 13.54
C CYS A 19 17.93 21.79 13.39
N PHE A 20 17.34 22.99 13.41
CA PHE A 20 15.89 23.15 13.28
C PHE A 20 15.37 22.80 11.88
N ILE A 21 16.07 23.16 10.82
CA ILE A 21 15.71 22.79 9.45
C ILE A 21 15.74 21.27 9.31
N SER A 22 16.82 20.60 9.71
CA SER A 22 16.95 19.16 9.65
C SER A 22 15.91 18.45 10.48
N ALA A 23 15.62 18.93 11.69
CA ALA A 23 14.56 18.41 12.55
C ALA A 23 13.17 18.55 11.89
N GLY A 24 12.90 19.68 11.25
CA GLY A 24 11.63 19.93 10.55
C GLY A 24 11.44 18.99 9.35
N VAL A 25 12.48 18.80 8.52
CA VAL A 25 12.44 17.87 7.39
C VAL A 25 12.26 16.42 7.87
N LEU A 26 13.03 15.98 8.87
CA LEU A 26 12.90 14.64 9.45
C LEU A 26 11.51 14.42 10.07
N THR A 27 10.91 15.45 10.67
CA THR A 27 9.52 15.41 11.14
C THR A 27 8.56 15.17 9.97
N GLY A 28 8.75 15.88 8.86
CA GLY A 28 7.97 15.69 7.64
C GLY A 28 8.05 14.28 7.12
N VAL A 29 9.25 13.73 6.97
CA VAL A 29 9.48 12.35 6.50
C VAL A 29 8.82 11.36 7.45
N ARG A 30 9.04 11.50 8.76
CA ARG A 30 8.56 10.55 9.76
C ARG A 30 7.04 10.52 9.89
N PHE A 31 6.41 11.68 10.00
CA PHE A 31 4.96 11.77 10.19
C PHE A 31 4.19 11.80 8.86
N GLY A 32 4.87 12.11 7.77
CA GLY A 32 4.30 12.15 6.42
C GLY A 32 4.43 10.82 5.69
N ALA A 33 5.61 10.46 5.22
CA ALA A 33 5.81 9.30 4.34
C ALA A 33 5.84 7.97 5.07
N LEU A 34 6.41 7.93 6.28
CA LEU A 34 6.80 6.68 6.92
C LEU A 34 5.78 6.20 7.98
N LYS A 35 4.65 6.85 8.12
CA LYS A 35 3.54 6.35 8.92
C LYS A 35 2.76 5.34 8.04
N GLY A 36 2.71 4.07 8.44
CA GLY A 36 2.14 2.98 7.63
C GLY A 36 0.74 3.27 7.06
N HIS A 37 -0.12 3.93 7.85
CA HIS A 37 -1.42 4.40 7.36
C HIS A 37 -1.31 5.37 6.15
N ASN A 38 -0.35 6.29 6.17
CA ASN A 38 -0.18 7.24 5.07
C ASN A 38 0.33 6.57 3.78
N VAL A 39 1.16 5.53 3.89
CA VAL A 39 1.61 4.74 2.74
C VAL A 39 0.43 4.04 2.10
N ASN A 40 -0.40 3.37 2.91
CA ASN A 40 -1.61 2.70 2.42
C ASN A 40 -2.59 3.68 1.77
N ASP A 41 -2.85 4.84 2.41
CA ASP A 41 -3.71 5.89 1.83
C ASP A 41 -3.19 6.38 0.48
N VAL A 42 -1.87 6.54 0.35
CA VAL A 42 -1.26 6.98 -0.91
C VAL A 42 -1.32 5.88 -1.96
N MET A 43 -1.13 4.61 -1.58
CA MET A 43 -1.27 3.47 -2.50
C MET A 43 -2.71 3.35 -3.01
N ASP A 44 -3.71 3.48 -2.12
CA ASP A 44 -5.13 3.46 -2.49
C ASP A 44 -5.46 4.61 -3.47
N ASN A 45 -5.06 5.84 -3.12
CA ASN A 45 -5.39 7.03 -3.91
C ASN A 45 -4.62 7.15 -5.24
N SER A 46 -3.46 6.53 -5.36
CA SER A 46 -2.63 6.55 -6.57
C SER A 46 -2.96 5.44 -7.56
N GLY A 47 -3.80 4.48 -7.18
CA GLY A 47 -4.03 3.26 -7.97
C GLY A 47 -2.84 2.28 -7.92
N ALA A 48 -1.86 2.51 -7.05
CA ALA A 48 -0.69 1.63 -6.95
C ALA A 48 -1.07 0.20 -6.51
N TYR A 49 -2.16 0.04 -5.75
CA TYR A 49 -2.67 -1.29 -5.42
C TYR A 49 -3.14 -2.07 -6.64
N LEU A 50 -3.61 -1.44 -7.71
CA LEU A 50 -3.99 -2.16 -8.94
C LEU A 50 -2.81 -2.95 -9.52
N MET A 51 -1.61 -2.35 -9.52
CA MET A 51 -0.39 -3.03 -9.96
C MET A 51 0.03 -4.15 -9.00
N VAL A 52 -0.09 -3.89 -7.69
CA VAL A 52 0.25 -4.90 -6.66
C VAL A 52 -0.77 -6.03 -6.69
N ASN A 53 -2.06 -5.75 -6.89
CA ASN A 53 -3.12 -6.74 -7.02
C ASN A 53 -2.85 -7.68 -8.20
N GLU A 54 -2.54 -7.13 -9.37
CA GLU A 54 -2.22 -7.95 -10.55
C GLU A 54 -1.00 -8.84 -10.29
N ALA A 55 0.07 -8.29 -9.70
CA ALA A 55 1.25 -9.06 -9.33
C ALA A 55 0.93 -10.14 -8.29
N THR A 56 0.13 -9.82 -7.27
CA THR A 56 -0.30 -10.77 -6.23
C THR A 56 -1.11 -11.91 -6.85
N LYS A 57 -2.07 -11.59 -7.73
CA LYS A 57 -2.87 -12.59 -8.43
C LYS A 57 -2.02 -13.51 -9.30
N GLN A 58 -1.08 -12.96 -10.06
CA GLN A 58 -0.15 -13.76 -10.86
C GLN A 58 0.72 -14.67 -9.99
N VAL A 59 1.23 -14.18 -8.86
CA VAL A 59 2.00 -15.02 -7.92
C VAL A 59 1.14 -16.15 -7.39
N LEU A 60 -0.08 -15.88 -6.96
CA LEU A 60 -1.02 -16.91 -6.47
C LEU A 60 -1.30 -17.97 -7.55
N ILE A 61 -1.52 -17.57 -8.80
CA ILE A 61 -1.73 -18.50 -9.91
C ILE A 61 -0.49 -19.36 -10.15
N MET A 62 0.71 -18.77 -10.07
CA MET A 62 1.98 -19.50 -10.26
C MET A 62 2.33 -20.45 -9.10
N THR A 63 1.68 -20.33 -7.95
CA THR A 63 1.91 -21.21 -6.79
C THR A 63 1.11 -22.50 -6.86
N VAL A 64 0.17 -22.61 -7.77
CA VAL A 64 -0.69 -23.79 -7.95
C VAL A 64 -0.53 -24.34 -9.36
N ASP A 65 -0.38 -25.67 -9.45
CA ASP A 65 -0.19 -26.37 -10.71
C ASP A 65 -1.53 -26.82 -11.33
N ASP A 66 -2.57 -26.91 -10.52
CA ASP A 66 -3.87 -27.44 -10.90
C ASP A 66 -4.73 -26.34 -11.58
N GLU A 67 -5.22 -26.63 -12.78
CA GLU A 67 -5.99 -25.68 -13.60
C GLU A 67 -7.31 -25.27 -12.95
N PHE A 68 -7.97 -26.19 -12.24
CA PHE A 68 -9.19 -25.88 -11.50
C PHE A 68 -8.91 -24.89 -10.36
N GLN A 69 -7.82 -25.10 -9.61
CA GLN A 69 -7.38 -24.20 -8.54
C GLN A 69 -7.00 -22.81 -9.08
N GLN A 70 -6.27 -22.78 -10.20
CA GLN A 70 -5.95 -21.50 -10.87
C GLN A 70 -7.23 -20.74 -11.24
N GLY A 71 -8.23 -21.45 -11.77
CA GLY A 71 -9.54 -20.87 -12.07
C GLY A 71 -10.28 -20.34 -10.87
N ILE A 72 -10.26 -21.04 -9.74
CA ILE A 72 -10.84 -20.55 -8.48
C ILE A 72 -10.12 -19.27 -7.98
N ILE A 73 -8.80 -19.20 -8.10
CA ILE A 73 -8.03 -17.99 -7.77
C ILE A 73 -8.46 -16.83 -8.68
N MET A 74 -8.71 -17.08 -9.96
CA MET A 74 -9.20 -16.04 -10.88
C MET A 74 -10.58 -15.50 -10.50
N CYS A 75 -11.38 -16.28 -9.79
CA CYS A 75 -12.70 -15.88 -9.29
C CYS A 75 -12.66 -14.97 -8.06
N ILE A 76 -11.48 -14.80 -7.41
CA ILE A 76 -11.35 -13.96 -6.20
C ILE A 76 -11.66 -12.50 -6.57
N PRO A 77 -12.62 -11.84 -5.87
CA PRO A 77 -12.97 -10.46 -6.12
C PRO A 77 -11.82 -9.48 -5.90
N GLU A 78 -11.83 -8.37 -6.62
CA GLU A 78 -10.77 -7.35 -6.58
C GLU A 78 -10.51 -6.80 -5.17
N ASN A 79 -11.57 -6.57 -4.39
CA ASN A 79 -11.46 -6.11 -3.00
C ASN A 79 -10.69 -7.12 -2.12
N MET A 80 -10.93 -8.42 -2.31
CA MET A 80 -10.20 -9.47 -1.59
C MET A 80 -8.74 -9.54 -2.05
N ILE A 81 -8.46 -9.40 -3.34
CA ILE A 81 -7.08 -9.31 -3.84
C ILE A 81 -6.37 -8.10 -3.23
N THR A 82 -7.07 -6.97 -3.07
CA THR A 82 -6.51 -5.78 -2.41
C THR A 82 -6.14 -6.08 -0.94
N ASP A 83 -6.99 -6.80 -0.21
CA ASP A 83 -6.69 -7.17 1.18
C ASP A 83 -5.52 -8.16 1.27
N LEU A 84 -5.44 -9.13 0.35
CA LEU A 84 -4.29 -10.03 0.20
C LEU A 84 -3.02 -9.24 -0.11
N SER A 85 -3.10 -8.27 -1.01
CA SER A 85 -1.97 -7.40 -1.38
C SER A 85 -1.48 -6.57 -0.20
N LYS A 86 -2.41 -6.03 0.60
CA LYS A 86 -2.09 -5.29 1.84
C LYS A 86 -1.39 -6.19 2.85
N GLU A 87 -1.85 -7.43 3.00
CA GLU A 87 -1.24 -8.41 3.89
C GLU A 87 0.16 -8.80 3.40
N ALA A 88 0.34 -9.04 2.10
CA ALA A 88 1.66 -9.30 1.51
C ALA A 88 2.63 -8.14 1.74
N VAL A 89 2.19 -6.89 1.54
CA VAL A 89 3.00 -5.69 1.82
C VAL A 89 3.31 -5.56 3.31
N ARG A 90 2.36 -5.88 4.19
CA ARG A 90 2.57 -5.91 5.65
C ARG A 90 3.65 -6.92 6.01
N SER A 91 3.53 -8.15 5.53
CA SER A 91 4.52 -9.21 5.74
C SER A 91 5.93 -8.79 5.29
N LEU A 92 6.03 -8.24 4.08
CA LEU A 92 7.30 -7.71 3.55
C LEU A 92 7.90 -6.62 4.44
N SER A 93 7.06 -5.78 5.07
CA SER A 93 7.52 -4.67 5.92
C SER A 93 7.87 -5.09 7.34
N THR A 94 7.22 -6.14 7.88
CA THR A 94 7.41 -6.61 9.26
C THR A 94 8.35 -7.82 9.35
N GLY A 95 8.52 -8.57 8.26
CA GLY A 95 9.22 -9.85 8.24
C GLY A 95 8.40 -10.99 8.84
N GLU A 96 7.11 -10.78 9.07
CA GLU A 96 6.17 -11.82 9.51
C GLU A 96 5.68 -12.64 8.31
N GLU A 97 5.26 -13.87 8.54
CA GLU A 97 4.66 -14.70 7.49
C GLU A 97 3.32 -14.13 7.05
N VAL A 98 2.99 -14.32 5.76
CA VAL A 98 1.69 -13.94 5.21
C VAL A 98 0.64 -14.91 5.72
N ASP A 99 -0.44 -14.39 6.28
CA ASP A 99 -1.65 -15.14 6.60
C ASP A 99 -2.80 -14.69 5.70
N LEU A 100 -3.04 -15.44 4.65
CA LEU A 100 -4.09 -15.18 3.69
C LEU A 100 -5.48 -15.64 4.17
N SER A 101 -5.54 -16.49 5.19
CA SER A 101 -6.79 -17.09 5.67
C SER A 101 -7.76 -16.03 6.21
N SER A 102 -7.23 -14.98 6.83
CA SER A 102 -8.02 -13.87 7.35
C SER A 102 -8.61 -12.96 6.25
N SER A 103 -7.99 -12.94 5.09
CA SER A 103 -8.35 -12.06 3.97
C SER A 103 -9.28 -12.72 2.95
N ILE A 104 -9.30 -14.06 2.89
CA ILE A 104 -10.17 -14.81 1.99
C ILE A 104 -11.38 -15.30 2.78
N GLN A 105 -12.46 -14.53 2.75
CA GLN A 105 -13.74 -14.94 3.33
C GLN A 105 -14.75 -15.27 2.23
N SER A 106 -15.58 -16.28 2.46
CA SER A 106 -16.68 -16.57 1.55
C SER A 106 -17.61 -15.37 1.45
N SER A 107 -17.73 -14.79 0.26
CA SER A 107 -18.65 -13.71 -0.06
C SER A 107 -19.63 -14.14 -1.13
N ASN A 108 -20.78 -13.48 -1.19
CA ASN A 108 -21.76 -13.74 -2.24
C ASN A 108 -21.20 -13.48 -3.64
N GLU A 109 -20.27 -12.53 -3.76
CA GLU A 109 -19.60 -12.22 -5.02
C GLU A 109 -18.64 -13.32 -5.42
N LEU A 110 -17.81 -13.81 -4.51
CA LEU A 110 -16.91 -14.93 -4.74
C LEU A 110 -17.69 -16.19 -5.15
N VAL A 111 -18.75 -16.55 -4.39
CA VAL A 111 -19.61 -17.69 -4.71
C VAL A 111 -20.23 -17.56 -6.11
N LYS A 112 -20.68 -16.36 -6.45
CA LYS A 112 -21.22 -16.10 -7.80
C LYS A 112 -20.15 -16.31 -8.87
N ASN A 113 -18.98 -15.71 -8.70
CA ASN A 113 -17.89 -15.80 -9.66
C ASN A 113 -17.44 -17.26 -9.85
N VAL A 114 -17.30 -18.01 -8.74
CA VAL A 114 -16.97 -19.44 -8.78
C VAL A 114 -18.06 -20.24 -9.50
N THR A 115 -19.35 -19.97 -9.21
CA THR A 115 -20.47 -20.64 -9.87
C THR A 115 -20.45 -20.38 -11.37
N ASP A 116 -20.31 -19.11 -11.78
CA ASP A 116 -20.27 -18.72 -13.19
C ASP A 116 -19.08 -19.38 -13.90
N TYR A 117 -17.89 -19.28 -13.30
CA TYR A 117 -16.68 -19.89 -13.86
C TYR A 117 -16.78 -21.41 -14.06
N VAL A 118 -17.19 -22.13 -13.01
CA VAL A 118 -17.22 -23.59 -13.05
C VAL A 118 -18.25 -24.09 -14.08
N ILE A 119 -19.40 -23.42 -14.19
CA ILE A 119 -20.42 -23.82 -15.17
C ILE A 119 -19.97 -23.50 -16.58
N ASP A 120 -19.46 -22.29 -16.81
CA ASP A 120 -19.03 -21.86 -18.13
C ASP A 120 -17.85 -22.71 -18.61
N GLU A 121 -16.90 -23.06 -17.74
CA GLU A 121 -15.78 -23.92 -18.07
C GLU A 121 -16.20 -25.38 -18.26
N SER A 122 -17.10 -25.92 -17.42
CA SER A 122 -17.68 -27.26 -17.61
C SER A 122 -18.42 -27.33 -18.93
N TYR A 123 -19.24 -26.35 -19.28
CA TYR A 123 -19.91 -26.27 -20.57
C TYR A 123 -18.93 -26.24 -21.75
N ASN A 124 -17.87 -25.40 -21.64
CA ASN A 124 -16.88 -25.25 -22.70
C ASN A 124 -16.16 -26.61 -23.00
N ARG A 125 -15.88 -27.38 -21.96
CA ARG A 125 -15.14 -28.65 -22.04
C ARG A 125 -16.02 -29.88 -22.27
N LEU A 126 -17.33 -29.76 -22.04
CA LEU A 126 -18.25 -30.87 -22.30
C LEU A 126 -18.25 -31.22 -23.79
N SER A 127 -18.05 -32.48 -24.12
CA SER A 127 -18.15 -33.02 -25.49
C SER A 127 -19.47 -33.78 -25.70
N ASP A 128 -19.82 -34.03 -26.96
CA ASP A 128 -20.98 -34.88 -27.27
C ASP A 128 -20.81 -36.32 -26.73
N GLU A 129 -19.57 -36.81 -26.65
CA GLU A 129 -19.25 -38.13 -26.08
C GLU A 129 -19.49 -38.12 -24.56
N ASP A 130 -19.12 -37.06 -23.86
CA ASP A 130 -19.40 -36.89 -22.43
C ASP A 130 -20.90 -36.86 -22.15
N MET A 131 -21.70 -36.25 -23.05
CA MET A 131 -23.16 -36.19 -22.90
C MET A 131 -23.86 -37.56 -23.11
N ILE A 132 -23.26 -38.43 -23.91
CA ILE A 132 -23.78 -39.77 -24.15
C ILE A 132 -23.39 -40.71 -23.00
N SER A 133 -22.19 -40.53 -22.46
CA SER A 133 -21.63 -41.38 -21.41
C SER A 133 -21.98 -40.93 -19.98
N ALA A 134 -22.75 -39.85 -19.82
CA ALA A 134 -23.06 -39.18 -18.54
C ALA A 134 -23.70 -40.06 -17.44
N GLN A 135 -23.85 -41.37 -17.66
CA GLN A 135 -24.30 -42.29 -16.63
C GLN A 135 -23.19 -42.90 -15.77
N ASP A 136 -21.92 -42.90 -16.23
CA ASP A 136 -20.89 -43.63 -15.50
C ASP A 136 -19.59 -42.88 -15.18
N VAL A 137 -18.95 -42.17 -16.06
CA VAL A 137 -17.73 -41.35 -15.78
C VAL A 137 -17.47 -40.39 -16.94
N TYR A 138 -17.25 -39.12 -16.64
CA TYR A 138 -16.74 -38.17 -17.63
C TYR A 138 -15.27 -38.49 -17.94
N THR A 139 -14.90 -38.52 -19.20
CA THR A 139 -13.50 -38.64 -19.62
C THR A 139 -12.69 -37.36 -19.40
N ASN A 140 -13.38 -36.30 -19.06
CA ASN A 140 -12.79 -34.98 -18.88
C ASN A 140 -12.32 -34.79 -17.44
N ASP A 141 -11.01 -34.72 -17.25
CA ASP A 141 -10.38 -34.58 -15.93
C ASP A 141 -10.82 -33.30 -15.20
N TYR A 142 -11.07 -32.21 -15.92
CA TYR A 142 -11.54 -30.98 -15.31
C TYR A 142 -12.94 -31.14 -14.70
N ILE A 143 -13.87 -31.73 -15.41
CA ILE A 143 -15.26 -31.93 -14.94
C ILE A 143 -15.27 -32.86 -13.72
N ASN A 144 -14.47 -33.92 -13.75
CA ASN A 144 -14.31 -34.82 -12.61
C ASN A 144 -13.72 -34.09 -11.40
N LEU A 145 -12.66 -33.33 -11.60
CA LEU A 145 -11.99 -32.56 -10.55
C LEU A 145 -12.90 -31.48 -9.96
N ALA A 146 -13.66 -30.77 -10.79
CA ALA A 146 -14.67 -29.81 -10.35
C ALA A 146 -15.75 -30.50 -9.50
N SER A 147 -16.24 -31.67 -9.96
CA SER A 147 -17.25 -32.42 -9.24
C SER A 147 -16.74 -32.95 -7.89
N GLU A 148 -15.52 -33.46 -7.84
CA GLU A 148 -14.87 -33.93 -6.60
C GLU A 148 -14.68 -32.79 -5.58
N ASN A 149 -14.20 -31.62 -6.02
CA ASN A 149 -13.92 -30.52 -5.12
C ASN A 149 -15.18 -29.77 -4.66
N LEU A 150 -16.20 -29.69 -5.51
CA LEU A 150 -17.45 -28.99 -5.19
C LEU A 150 -18.55 -29.90 -4.63
N GLY A 151 -18.34 -31.22 -4.66
CA GLY A 151 -19.37 -32.17 -4.22
C GLY A 151 -20.65 -32.12 -5.05
N VAL A 152 -20.58 -31.63 -6.30
CA VAL A 152 -21.72 -31.52 -7.21
C VAL A 152 -21.29 -31.85 -8.65
N ASP A 153 -21.97 -32.78 -9.27
CA ASP A 153 -21.76 -33.14 -10.68
C ASP A 153 -22.40 -32.07 -11.59
N VAL A 154 -21.63 -31.04 -11.90
CA VAL A 154 -22.09 -29.91 -12.73
C VAL A 154 -22.41 -30.39 -14.16
N GLY A 155 -21.60 -31.28 -14.74
CA GLY A 155 -21.84 -31.82 -16.07
C GLY A 155 -23.14 -32.64 -16.12
N GLY A 156 -23.37 -33.52 -15.12
CA GLY A 156 -24.60 -34.30 -15.00
C GLY A 156 -25.83 -33.42 -14.82
N VAL A 157 -25.75 -32.34 -14.05
CA VAL A 157 -26.85 -31.41 -13.93
C VAL A 157 -27.18 -30.71 -15.27
N ILE A 158 -26.15 -30.30 -16.06
CA ILE A 158 -26.36 -29.76 -17.41
C ILE A 158 -27.11 -30.76 -18.30
N VAL A 159 -26.64 -32.03 -18.35
CA VAL A 159 -27.24 -33.07 -19.16
C VAL A 159 -28.66 -33.40 -18.71
N GLN A 160 -28.88 -33.48 -17.40
CA GLN A 160 -30.22 -33.72 -16.84
C GLN A 160 -31.21 -32.56 -17.18
N ARG A 161 -30.75 -31.35 -17.17
CA ARG A 161 -31.60 -30.20 -17.56
C ARG A 161 -31.93 -30.22 -19.04
N LEU A 162 -30.97 -30.63 -19.89
CA LEU A 162 -31.22 -30.83 -21.33
C LEU A 162 -32.28 -31.88 -21.57
N GLU A 163 -32.26 -33.01 -20.83
CA GLU A 163 -33.26 -34.06 -20.94
C GLU A 163 -34.71 -33.64 -20.64
N LEU A 164 -34.86 -32.58 -19.82
CA LEU A 164 -36.15 -31.99 -19.50
C LEU A 164 -36.70 -31.05 -20.59
N THR A 165 -35.85 -30.69 -21.55
CA THR A 165 -36.27 -29.94 -22.73
C THR A 165 -36.60 -30.92 -23.83
N ASP A 166 -37.76 -31.23 -24.24
CA ASP A 166 -38.18 -32.21 -25.29
C ASP A 166 -37.29 -32.29 -26.55
N THR A 167 -35.97 -32.15 -26.38
CA THR A 167 -34.98 -32.11 -27.43
C THR A 167 -34.52 -33.55 -27.72
N PRO A 168 -34.76 -34.08 -28.92
CA PRO A 168 -34.51 -35.50 -29.22
C PRO A 168 -33.02 -35.84 -29.34
N VAL A 169 -32.15 -34.85 -29.38
CA VAL A 169 -30.69 -35.05 -29.62
C VAL A 169 -29.89 -34.48 -28.46
N LYS A 170 -29.15 -35.36 -27.78
CA LYS A 170 -28.21 -34.97 -26.71
C LYS A 170 -26.87 -34.57 -27.32
N THR A 171 -26.80 -33.35 -27.81
CA THR A 171 -25.57 -32.75 -28.30
C THR A 171 -25.29 -31.45 -27.57
N LYS A 172 -24.04 -31.06 -27.50
CA LYS A 172 -23.60 -29.77 -26.90
C LYS A 172 -24.34 -28.61 -27.52
N ASP A 173 -24.56 -28.62 -28.84
CA ASP A 173 -25.25 -27.56 -29.57
C ASP A 173 -26.73 -27.41 -29.16
N ALA A 174 -27.32 -28.40 -28.53
CA ALA A 174 -28.69 -28.34 -28.02
C ALA A 174 -28.80 -27.66 -26.68
N ILE A 175 -27.69 -27.38 -25.99
CA ILE A 175 -27.67 -26.69 -24.71
C ILE A 175 -27.93 -25.21 -24.94
N THR A 176 -29.11 -24.73 -24.54
CA THR A 176 -29.51 -23.35 -24.66
C THR A 176 -29.04 -22.52 -23.46
N ALA A 177 -29.09 -21.19 -23.60
CA ALA A 177 -28.80 -20.26 -22.50
C ALA A 177 -29.74 -20.48 -21.29
N ASP A 178 -30.97 -20.93 -21.52
CA ASP A 178 -31.94 -21.23 -20.45
C ASP A 178 -31.50 -22.46 -19.66
N VAL A 179 -31.00 -23.51 -20.31
CA VAL A 179 -30.45 -24.70 -19.63
C VAL A 179 -29.26 -24.31 -18.75
N ILE A 180 -28.38 -23.46 -19.24
CA ILE A 180 -27.24 -22.96 -18.48
C ILE A 180 -27.72 -22.11 -17.28
N ALA A 181 -28.67 -21.21 -17.49
CA ALA A 181 -29.25 -20.37 -16.41
C ALA A 181 -29.90 -21.22 -15.32
N ASP A 182 -30.71 -22.21 -15.71
CA ASP A 182 -31.33 -23.15 -14.79
C ASP A 182 -30.30 -23.96 -14.00
N THR A 183 -29.25 -24.44 -14.69
CA THR A 183 -28.14 -25.15 -14.04
C THR A 183 -27.48 -24.27 -12.97
N LYS A 184 -27.18 -23.00 -13.29
CA LYS A 184 -26.63 -22.03 -12.32
C LYS A 184 -27.48 -21.90 -11.05
N VAL A 185 -28.80 -21.90 -11.21
CA VAL A 185 -29.72 -21.83 -10.06
C VAL A 185 -29.62 -23.08 -9.19
N ILE A 186 -29.57 -24.28 -9.83
CA ILE A 186 -29.55 -25.55 -9.10
C ILE A 186 -28.24 -25.74 -8.33
N VAL A 187 -27.10 -25.50 -8.99
CA VAL A 187 -25.77 -25.78 -8.41
C VAL A 187 -25.27 -24.69 -7.48
N LYS A 188 -25.87 -23.50 -7.50
CA LYS A 188 -25.47 -22.35 -6.66
C LYS A 188 -25.43 -22.68 -5.17
N GLY A 189 -26.43 -23.40 -4.67
CA GLY A 189 -26.51 -23.82 -3.26
C GLY A 189 -25.37 -24.75 -2.86
N PRO A 190 -25.21 -25.90 -3.54
CA PRO A 190 -24.07 -26.80 -3.34
C PRO A 190 -22.71 -26.11 -3.47
N ILE A 191 -22.50 -25.29 -4.50
CA ILE A 191 -21.26 -24.54 -4.68
C ILE A 191 -21.03 -23.54 -3.53
N ALA A 192 -22.06 -22.84 -3.09
CA ALA A 192 -21.94 -21.92 -1.95
C ALA A 192 -21.51 -22.63 -0.66
N ASN A 193 -21.97 -23.85 -0.45
CA ASN A 193 -21.59 -24.66 0.70
C ASN A 193 -20.17 -25.24 0.55
N ALA A 194 -19.76 -25.63 -0.66
CA ALA A 194 -18.45 -26.20 -0.91
C ALA A 194 -17.33 -25.15 -0.97
N THR A 195 -17.60 -23.95 -1.49
CA THR A 195 -16.60 -22.90 -1.71
C THR A 195 -15.75 -22.59 -0.46
N PRO A 196 -16.30 -22.45 0.76
CA PRO A 196 -15.48 -22.22 1.95
C PRO A 196 -14.48 -23.37 2.21
N HIS A 197 -14.91 -24.62 2.09
CA HIS A 197 -14.06 -25.79 2.32
C HIS A 197 -12.98 -25.95 1.24
N VAL A 198 -13.34 -25.66 0.00
CA VAL A 198 -12.39 -25.65 -1.12
C VAL A 198 -11.32 -24.59 -0.90
N LEU A 199 -11.74 -23.39 -0.53
CA LEU A 199 -10.82 -22.30 -0.23
C LEU A 199 -9.94 -22.60 0.98
N GLU A 200 -10.51 -23.10 2.08
CA GLU A 200 -9.77 -23.45 3.30
C GLU A 200 -8.67 -24.48 2.97
N LYS A 201 -8.99 -25.53 2.22
CA LYS A 201 -8.02 -26.53 1.78
C LYS A 201 -6.89 -25.94 0.95
N TYR A 202 -7.19 -24.97 0.08
CA TYR A 202 -6.20 -24.37 -0.80
C TYR A 202 -5.48 -23.17 -0.15
N ILE A 203 -6.11 -22.46 0.76
CA ILE A 203 -5.50 -21.32 1.48
C ILE A 203 -4.24 -21.78 2.23
N ASP A 204 -4.29 -22.89 2.95
CA ASP A 204 -3.13 -23.42 3.67
C ASP A 204 -2.00 -23.78 2.68
N GLN A 205 -2.34 -24.44 1.58
CA GLN A 205 -1.37 -24.79 0.53
C GLN A 205 -0.81 -23.52 -0.13
N ILE A 206 -1.67 -22.55 -0.45
CA ILE A 206 -1.26 -21.27 -1.05
C ILE A 206 -0.40 -20.48 -0.07
N ASN A 207 -0.73 -20.42 1.22
CA ASN A 207 0.06 -19.79 2.26
C ASN A 207 1.48 -20.37 2.28
N ASP A 208 1.58 -21.68 2.36
CA ASP A 208 2.86 -22.38 2.42
C ASP A 208 3.72 -22.13 1.17
N GLU A 209 3.16 -22.28 -0.02
CA GLU A 209 3.88 -22.08 -1.27
C GLU A 209 4.21 -20.59 -1.49
N PHE A 210 3.29 -19.68 -1.14
CA PHE A 210 3.51 -18.24 -1.25
C PHE A 210 4.63 -17.79 -0.29
N ASN A 211 4.61 -18.25 0.96
CA ASN A 211 5.68 -17.97 1.92
C ASN A 211 7.03 -18.58 1.47
N LYS A 212 7.03 -19.81 0.94
CA LYS A 212 8.23 -20.41 0.35
C LYS A 212 8.73 -19.63 -0.87
N TYR A 213 7.82 -19.14 -1.72
CA TYR A 213 8.16 -18.31 -2.87
C TYR A 213 8.80 -16.98 -2.44
N LEU A 214 8.21 -16.31 -1.45
CA LEU A 214 8.75 -15.07 -0.90
C LEU A 214 10.15 -15.29 -0.28
N GLN A 215 10.36 -16.40 0.42
CA GLN A 215 11.64 -16.68 1.08
C GLN A 215 12.76 -17.11 0.11
N LYS A 216 12.42 -17.73 -1.02
CA LYS A 216 13.40 -18.28 -1.97
C LYS A 216 13.96 -17.25 -2.94
N ARG A 217 13.22 -16.18 -3.27
CA ARG A 217 13.66 -15.20 -4.27
C ARG A 217 14.64 -14.18 -3.71
N ASP A 218 15.78 -14.01 -4.40
CA ASP A 218 16.81 -13.03 -4.01
C ASP A 218 16.29 -11.57 -4.10
N GLU A 219 15.35 -11.30 -5.01
CA GLU A 219 14.68 -10.01 -5.09
C GLU A 219 13.87 -9.71 -3.83
N VAL A 220 13.14 -10.69 -3.32
CA VAL A 220 12.36 -10.58 -2.09
C VAL A 220 13.27 -10.40 -0.88
N LYS A 221 14.38 -11.16 -0.81
CA LYS A 221 15.40 -10.97 0.24
C LYS A 221 16.00 -9.56 0.20
N LYS A 222 16.26 -9.01 -1.00
CA LYS A 222 16.71 -7.62 -1.15
C LYS A 222 15.65 -6.63 -0.70
N LEU A 223 14.37 -6.93 -0.97
CA LEU A 223 13.24 -6.13 -0.52
C LEU A 223 13.12 -6.15 1.02
N TYR A 224 13.20 -7.32 1.65
CA TYR A 224 13.24 -7.44 3.12
C TYR A 224 14.41 -6.65 3.71
N ALA A 225 15.61 -6.79 3.16
CA ALA A 225 16.76 -6.03 3.61
C ALA A 225 16.59 -4.51 3.41
N LEU A 226 15.88 -4.09 2.38
CA LEU A 226 15.52 -2.70 2.15
C LEU A 226 14.53 -2.21 3.22
N PHE A 227 13.46 -2.97 3.49
CA PHE A 227 12.48 -2.62 4.52
C PHE A 227 13.09 -2.62 5.92
N GLU A 228 13.97 -3.57 6.24
CA GLU A 228 14.73 -3.58 7.49
C GLU A 228 15.57 -2.30 7.63
N ARG A 229 16.31 -1.91 6.58
CA ARG A 229 17.06 -0.65 6.56
C ARG A 229 16.17 0.58 6.69
N ILE A 230 14.99 0.58 6.06
CA ILE A 230 14.00 1.65 6.20
C ILE A 230 13.49 1.70 7.64
N ASN A 231 13.19 0.56 8.24
CA ASN A 231 12.68 0.47 9.62
C ASN A 231 13.74 0.92 10.64
N ASP A 232 15.01 0.55 10.41
CA ASP A 232 16.13 1.02 11.22
C ASP A 232 16.38 2.52 11.01
N ALA A 233 16.32 3.00 9.78
CA ALA A 233 16.38 4.43 9.49
C ALA A 233 15.23 5.20 10.16
N LEU A 234 14.04 4.60 10.27
CA LEU A 234 12.90 5.14 11.01
C LEU A 234 13.15 5.25 12.51
N LYS A 235 13.67 4.17 13.12
CA LYS A 235 14.07 4.19 14.55
C LYS A 235 15.15 5.24 14.79
N MET A 236 16.16 5.29 13.92
CA MET A 236 17.22 6.30 13.98
C MET A 236 16.67 7.71 13.74
N SER A 237 15.75 7.90 12.80
CA SER A 237 15.15 9.20 12.52
C SER A 237 14.38 9.77 13.71
N ARG A 238 13.74 8.91 14.51
CA ARG A 238 13.06 9.30 15.75
C ARG A 238 14.05 9.91 16.75
N THR A 239 15.12 9.19 17.01
CA THR A 239 16.17 9.64 17.94
C THR A 239 16.89 10.89 17.39
N ALA A 240 17.21 10.89 16.08
CA ALA A 240 17.83 12.03 15.42
C ALA A 240 16.95 13.27 15.44
N THR A 241 15.64 13.15 15.22
CA THR A 241 14.70 14.27 15.27
C THR A 241 14.72 14.93 16.66
N TYR A 242 14.58 14.13 17.72
CA TYR A 242 14.61 14.67 19.09
C TYR A 242 15.98 15.24 19.47
N ALA A 243 17.07 14.57 19.06
CA ALA A 243 18.41 15.07 19.28
C ALA A 243 18.66 16.41 18.58
N LEU A 244 18.20 16.57 17.35
CA LEU A 244 18.32 17.82 16.60
C LEU A 244 17.47 18.95 17.20
N PHE A 245 16.24 18.68 17.64
CA PHE A 245 15.44 19.66 18.37
C PHE A 245 16.11 20.07 19.68
N GLY A 246 16.61 19.09 20.44
CA GLY A 246 17.32 19.35 21.70
C GLY A 246 18.62 20.15 21.48
N ALA A 247 19.42 19.77 20.50
CA ALA A 247 20.65 20.49 20.13
C ALA A 247 20.33 21.91 19.64
N GLY A 248 19.34 22.09 18.76
CA GLY A 248 18.89 23.40 18.28
C GLY A 248 18.46 24.30 19.44
N ALA A 249 17.67 23.76 20.38
CA ALA A 249 17.26 24.49 21.58
C ALA A 249 18.47 24.84 22.47
N ALA A 250 19.40 23.93 22.71
CA ALA A 250 20.60 24.16 23.48
C ALA A 250 21.48 25.23 22.85
N PHE A 251 21.71 25.19 21.55
CA PHE A 251 22.49 26.24 20.86
C PHE A 251 21.76 27.61 20.86
N ALA A 252 20.44 27.63 20.72
CA ALA A 252 19.64 28.85 20.86
C ALA A 252 19.79 29.43 22.28
N PHE A 253 19.80 28.57 23.29
CA PHE A 253 19.99 28.97 24.67
C PHE A 253 21.41 29.53 24.91
N VAL A 254 22.45 28.85 24.42
CA VAL A 254 23.82 29.39 24.48
C VAL A 254 23.91 30.70 23.74
N MET A 255 23.31 30.86 22.58
CA MET A 255 23.27 32.13 21.84
C MET A 255 22.58 33.22 22.63
N PHE A 256 21.51 32.94 23.38
CA PHE A 256 20.88 33.87 24.30
C PHE A 256 21.82 34.27 25.44
N PHE A 257 22.51 33.28 26.06
CA PHE A 257 23.43 33.53 27.17
C PHE A 257 24.62 34.39 26.81
N LEU A 258 25.09 34.34 25.58
CA LEU A 258 26.16 35.24 25.09
C LEU A 258 25.78 36.73 25.16
N TYR A 259 24.48 37.03 25.31
CA TYR A 259 23.94 38.38 25.39
C TYR A 259 23.24 38.66 26.72
N LEU A 260 23.71 38.09 27.84
CA LEU A 260 23.13 38.36 29.17
C LEU A 260 23.18 39.82 29.56
N ASP A 261 24.17 40.57 29.08
CA ASP A 261 24.31 42.01 29.20
C ASP A 261 23.27 42.79 28.37
N ASP A 262 22.75 42.20 27.29
CA ASP A 262 21.72 42.75 26.43
C ASP A 262 20.72 41.64 26.03
N LYS A 263 19.85 41.29 26.98
CA LYS A 263 18.85 40.22 26.81
C LYS A 263 17.96 40.42 25.57
N ARG A 264 17.66 41.66 25.21
CA ARG A 264 16.87 41.97 24.00
C ARG A 264 17.59 41.56 22.74
N ARG A 265 18.90 41.78 22.68
CA ARG A 265 19.73 41.42 21.54
C ARG A 265 19.85 39.91 21.44
N GLY A 266 19.99 39.20 22.55
CA GLY A 266 19.97 37.73 22.61
C GLY A 266 18.68 37.15 22.09
N LEU A 267 17.54 37.58 22.58
CA LEU A 267 16.20 37.16 22.09
C LEU A 267 16.03 37.49 20.60
N GLY A 268 16.53 38.62 20.13
CA GLY A 268 16.48 38.98 18.71
C GLY A 268 17.26 37.97 17.81
N LYS A 269 18.40 37.49 18.27
CA LYS A 269 19.20 36.49 17.51
C LYS A 269 18.52 35.14 17.46
N VAL A 270 17.94 34.67 18.58
CA VAL A 270 17.17 33.42 18.63
C VAL A 270 15.95 33.52 17.73
N SER A 271 15.18 34.58 17.80
CA SER A 271 14.03 34.82 16.94
C SER A 271 14.41 34.83 15.46
N SER A 272 15.54 35.48 15.11
CA SER A 272 16.04 35.49 13.72
C SER A 272 16.40 34.07 13.22
N ALA A 273 17.01 33.25 14.06
CA ALA A 273 17.33 31.86 13.69
C ALA A 273 16.06 31.01 13.43
N LEU A 274 15.03 31.19 14.27
CA LEU A 274 13.75 30.51 14.09
C LEU A 274 13.02 30.97 12.82
N ILE A 275 12.97 32.29 12.55
CA ILE A 275 12.37 32.85 11.32
C ILE A 275 13.10 32.29 10.10
N PHE A 276 14.43 32.35 10.11
CA PHE A 276 15.23 31.83 9.01
C PHE A 276 14.97 30.34 8.76
N SER A 277 14.96 29.53 9.82
CA SER A 277 14.66 28.11 9.72
C SER A 277 13.25 27.85 9.18
N GLY A 278 12.25 28.61 9.65
CA GLY A 278 10.87 28.50 9.16
C GLY A 278 10.74 28.88 7.68
N ILE A 279 11.41 29.95 7.24
CA ILE A 279 11.41 30.36 5.83
C ILE A 279 12.07 29.32 4.96
N ILE A 280 13.23 28.78 5.36
CA ILE A 280 13.90 27.72 4.58
C ILE A 280 13.02 26.46 4.46
N LEU A 281 12.32 26.05 5.53
CA LEU A 281 11.39 24.93 5.45
C LEU A 281 10.23 25.20 4.49
N LEU A 282 9.69 26.42 4.44
CA LEU A 282 8.68 26.80 3.43
C LEU A 282 9.25 26.75 2.01
N VAL A 283 10.49 27.22 1.82
CA VAL A 283 11.19 27.12 0.53
C VAL A 283 11.36 25.65 0.13
N VAL A 284 11.69 24.77 1.06
CA VAL A 284 11.77 23.30 0.80
C VAL A 284 10.40 22.77 0.37
N CYS A 285 9.31 23.14 1.04
CA CYS A 285 7.96 22.75 0.63
C CYS A 285 7.61 23.24 -0.79
N ILE A 286 7.95 24.50 -1.11
CA ILE A 286 7.75 25.04 -2.46
C ILE A 286 8.61 24.30 -3.49
N ALA A 287 9.87 24.01 -3.17
CA ALA A 287 10.78 23.27 -4.05
C ALA A 287 10.24 21.85 -4.35
N ILE A 288 9.67 21.17 -3.34
CA ILE A 288 9.00 19.88 -3.54
C ILE A 288 7.84 20.02 -4.53
N LYS A 289 6.98 21.03 -4.38
CA LYS A 289 5.87 21.29 -5.31
C LYS A 289 6.34 21.60 -6.73
N VAL A 290 7.37 22.41 -6.87
CA VAL A 290 7.96 22.71 -8.18
C VAL A 290 8.56 21.46 -8.80
N ALA A 291 9.25 20.63 -8.02
CA ALA A 291 9.81 19.35 -8.49
C ALA A 291 8.72 18.36 -8.93
N GLN A 292 7.60 18.26 -8.17
CA GLN A 292 6.44 17.45 -8.58
C GLN A 292 5.87 17.93 -9.92
N TYR A 293 5.66 19.24 -10.06
CA TYR A 293 5.13 19.82 -11.30
C TYR A 293 6.10 19.58 -12.49
N SER A 294 7.38 19.89 -12.31
CA SER A 294 8.41 19.70 -13.35
C SER A 294 8.63 18.23 -13.66
N GLY A 295 8.61 17.35 -12.63
CA GLY A 295 8.71 15.91 -12.78
C GLY A 295 7.54 15.34 -13.59
N ASN A 296 6.31 15.78 -13.30
CA ASN A 296 5.13 15.37 -14.06
C ASN A 296 5.22 15.78 -15.55
N VAL A 297 5.77 16.95 -15.85
CA VAL A 297 5.95 17.41 -17.22
C VAL A 297 7.06 16.62 -17.92
N LEU A 298 8.25 16.54 -17.30
CA LEU A 298 9.42 15.86 -17.90
C LEU A 298 9.18 14.35 -18.08
N VAL A 299 8.54 13.70 -17.12
CA VAL A 299 8.27 12.27 -17.18
C VAL A 299 7.20 11.98 -18.22
N LYS A 300 6.15 12.82 -18.32
CA LYS A 300 5.10 12.69 -19.32
C LYS A 300 5.64 12.79 -20.74
N ASP A 301 6.63 13.67 -20.97
CA ASP A 301 7.18 13.89 -22.29
C ASP A 301 8.29 12.88 -22.67
N THR A 302 9.07 12.41 -21.67
CA THR A 302 10.28 11.59 -21.93
C THR A 302 10.01 10.09 -21.87
N PHE A 303 9.05 9.65 -21.06
CA PHE A 303 8.84 8.22 -20.79
C PHE A 303 7.50 7.70 -21.28
N GLN A 304 6.70 8.37 -22.11
CA GLN A 304 5.36 7.86 -22.50
C GLN A 304 4.89 6.76 -21.54
N ILE A 305 4.46 7.19 -20.36
CA ILE A 305 4.60 6.47 -19.08
C ILE A 305 3.89 5.14 -19.13
N LYS A 306 4.67 4.07 -18.94
CA LYS A 306 4.13 2.73 -18.67
C LYS A 306 3.49 2.60 -17.27
N PHE A 307 3.73 3.55 -16.35
CA PHE A 307 3.32 3.45 -14.93
C PHE A 307 2.89 4.81 -14.35
N PRO A 308 1.73 5.36 -14.73
CA PRO A 308 1.21 6.62 -14.18
C PRO A 308 0.97 6.53 -12.67
N GLU A 309 0.61 5.34 -12.16
CA GLU A 309 0.36 5.06 -10.74
C GLU A 309 1.61 5.26 -9.88
N THR A 310 2.77 4.89 -10.40
CA THR A 310 4.05 5.08 -9.68
C THR A 310 4.34 6.55 -9.43
N ILE A 311 4.05 7.41 -10.41
CA ILE A 311 4.24 8.86 -10.28
C ILE A 311 3.22 9.44 -9.31
N ALA A 312 1.97 9.02 -9.42
CA ALA A 312 0.93 9.42 -8.48
C ALA A 312 1.27 9.00 -7.04
N PHE A 313 1.82 7.80 -6.86
CA PHE A 313 2.30 7.31 -5.57
C PHE A 313 3.45 8.17 -5.00
N VAL A 314 4.49 8.43 -5.80
CA VAL A 314 5.63 9.27 -5.37
C VAL A 314 5.15 10.68 -5.02
N ASN A 315 4.30 11.28 -5.84
CA ASN A 315 3.74 12.61 -5.57
C ASN A 315 2.89 12.61 -4.31
N GLY A 316 2.08 11.59 -4.10
CA GLY A 316 1.28 11.42 -2.88
C GLY A 316 2.15 11.33 -1.62
N LEU A 317 3.26 10.59 -1.66
CA LEU A 317 4.22 10.52 -0.54
C LEU A 317 4.88 11.89 -0.28
N LEU A 318 5.28 12.61 -1.33
CA LEU A 318 5.85 13.94 -1.20
C LEU A 318 4.87 14.94 -0.57
N ASP A 319 3.58 14.86 -0.93
CA ASP A 319 2.53 15.68 -0.32
C ASP A 319 2.35 15.36 1.17
N LYS A 320 2.40 14.09 1.55
CA LYS A 320 2.33 13.68 2.96
C LYS A 320 3.54 14.16 3.77
N ILE A 321 4.74 14.23 3.17
CA ILE A 321 5.95 14.82 3.82
C ILE A 321 5.81 16.33 4.00
N MET A 322 5.27 16.99 3.01
CA MET A 322 5.21 18.44 2.95
C MET A 322 4.32 19.03 4.06
N PHE A 323 3.20 18.40 4.37
CA PHE A 323 2.25 18.92 5.36
C PHE A 323 2.87 19.04 6.77
N PRO A 324 3.48 17.99 7.38
CA PRO A 324 4.12 18.14 8.69
C PRO A 324 5.34 19.09 8.66
N THR A 325 6.07 19.14 7.53
CA THR A 325 7.18 20.09 7.36
C THR A 325 6.69 21.54 7.40
N ALA A 326 5.57 21.82 6.72
CA ALA A 326 4.95 23.16 6.74
C ALA A 326 4.43 23.53 8.13
N ILE A 327 3.89 22.56 8.88
CA ILE A 327 3.48 22.78 10.30
C ILE A 327 4.70 23.18 11.15
N CYS A 328 5.84 22.49 11.00
CA CYS A 328 7.08 22.84 11.70
C CYS A 328 7.53 24.26 11.33
N ALA A 329 7.49 24.61 10.05
CA ALA A 329 7.83 25.96 9.58
C ALA A 329 6.93 27.01 10.23
N GLY A 330 5.62 26.81 10.23
CA GLY A 330 4.66 27.68 10.88
C GLY A 330 4.90 27.82 12.39
N ALA A 331 5.17 26.70 13.08
CA ALA A 331 5.47 26.69 14.50
C ALA A 331 6.73 27.51 14.83
N TYR A 332 7.80 27.41 14.03
CA TYR A 332 9.01 28.23 14.23
C TYR A 332 8.74 29.70 14.02
N ILE A 333 7.96 30.08 13.00
CA ILE A 333 7.60 31.47 12.75
C ILE A 333 6.74 32.02 13.89
N VAL A 334 5.75 31.29 14.36
CA VAL A 334 4.88 31.68 15.47
C VAL A 334 5.71 31.87 16.76
N LEU A 335 6.60 30.92 17.06
CA LEU A 335 7.49 31.01 18.22
C LEU A 335 8.40 32.25 18.14
N ALA A 336 8.94 32.54 16.97
CA ALA A 336 9.76 33.71 16.73
C ALA A 336 8.97 35.02 16.91
N ILE A 337 7.71 35.08 16.48
CA ILE A 337 6.83 36.24 16.71
C ILE A 337 6.59 36.43 18.20
N LEU A 338 6.30 35.35 18.94
CA LEU A 338 6.12 35.43 20.40
C LEU A 338 7.37 35.98 21.11
N ILE A 339 8.56 35.47 20.72
CA ILE A 339 9.84 35.98 21.25
C ILE A 339 10.00 37.46 20.93
N ASN A 340 9.64 37.93 19.74
CA ASN A 340 9.72 39.34 19.37
C ASN A 340 8.72 40.22 20.16
N ILE A 341 7.53 39.71 20.48
CA ILE A 341 6.56 40.41 21.34
C ILE A 341 7.14 40.57 22.74
N ILE A 342 7.69 39.48 23.32
CA ILE A 342 8.37 39.55 24.63
C ILE A 342 9.51 40.57 24.61
N ARG A 343 10.33 40.58 23.54
CA ARG A 343 11.42 41.53 23.34
C ARG A 343 10.94 42.99 23.34
N LYS A 344 9.81 43.25 22.66
CA LYS A 344 9.20 44.58 22.62
C LYS A 344 8.63 44.99 24.00
N ALA A 345 7.97 44.08 24.71
CA ALA A 345 7.44 44.34 26.05
C ALA A 345 8.54 44.65 27.07
N MET A 346 9.71 44.01 26.95
CA MET A 346 10.89 44.36 27.75
C MET A 346 11.41 45.76 27.42
N ALA A 347 11.24 46.22 26.17
CA ALA A 347 11.61 47.57 25.76
C ALA A 347 10.78 48.67 26.42
N SER A 348 9.47 48.40 26.57
CA SER A 348 8.55 49.39 27.10
C SER A 348 8.62 49.54 28.65
N LYS A 349 9.23 48.61 29.35
CA LYS A 349 9.44 48.66 30.81
C LYS A 349 10.72 49.38 31.25
N GLU A 350 11.63 49.63 30.32
CA GLU A 350 12.90 50.27 30.58
C GLU A 350 12.92 51.75 30.06
N ALA A 351 11.88 52.16 29.33
CA ALA A 351 11.61 53.53 28.92
C ALA A 351 10.66 54.21 29.92
#